data_d18db7674e633a454839f316879ef961
#
_entry.id   d18db7674e633a454839f316879ef961
#
_cell.length_a   1.000
_cell.length_b   1.000
_cell.length_c   1.000
_cell.angle_alpha   90.00
_cell.angle_beta   90.00
_cell.angle_gamma   90.00
#
_symmetry.space_group_name_H-M   'P 1'
#
loop_
_entity.id
_entity.type
_entity.pdbx_description
1 polymer ?
#
loop_
_entity_poly.entity_id
_entity_poly.type
_entity_poly.pdbx_seq_one_letter_code
_entity_poly.pdbx_strand_id
1 'polypeptide(L)'
;MVTKTIVHFEIPANEVERLSGFYRTVFGWKFEKAKMPGFDYWLISTGPRGKSVGGGMYKKMGPNDGARNFIGVEEIDSAIETFKKAGGTEVVGKQEVPGQGWSFIGADPEGNVIALWEQMKPTRRAGRKRKSKKR
;
A
#
# COMPACT_ATOMS: atom_id res chain seq x y z
N MET A 1 -6.21 9.86 -6.92
CA MET A 1 -5.32 9.70 -5.74
C MET A 1 -4.49 10.96 -5.57
N VAL A 2 -4.40 11.44 -4.36
CA VAL A 2 -3.52 12.57 -4.05
C VAL A 2 -2.09 12.03 -3.96
N THR A 3 -1.15 12.71 -4.64
CA THR A 3 0.24 12.23 -4.68
C THR A 3 1.10 12.93 -3.64
N LYS A 4 2.22 12.32 -3.32
CA LYS A 4 3.21 12.79 -2.35
C LYS A 4 2.63 12.93 -0.95
N THR A 5 1.60 12.13 -0.66
CA THR A 5 1.00 12.04 0.67
C THR A 5 0.96 10.59 1.09
N ILE A 6 0.76 10.36 2.39
CA ILE A 6 0.59 8.99 2.89
C ILE A 6 -0.79 8.51 2.47
N VAL A 7 -0.82 7.44 1.67
CA VAL A 7 -2.08 6.92 1.12
C VAL A 7 -2.45 5.56 1.69
N HIS A 8 -1.53 4.92 2.41
CA HIS A 8 -1.74 3.56 2.90
C HIS A 8 -0.67 3.28 3.95
N PHE A 9 -0.95 2.38 4.89
CA PHE A 9 0.05 1.92 5.83
C PHE A 9 -0.03 0.42 5.93
N GLU A 10 1.05 -0.22 6.42
CA GLU A 10 1.04 -1.65 6.67
C GLU A 10 1.55 -1.94 8.06
N ILE A 11 0.91 -2.91 8.71
CA ILE A 11 1.29 -3.38 10.02
C ILE A 11 1.54 -4.88 9.94
N PRO A 12 2.78 -5.35 10.14
CA PRO A 12 3.03 -6.79 10.19
C PRO A 12 2.65 -7.33 11.56
N ALA A 13 2.22 -8.58 11.60
CA ALA A 13 1.72 -9.19 12.81
C ALA A 13 2.31 -10.58 12.99
N ASN A 14 2.71 -10.91 14.21
CA ASN A 14 3.04 -12.29 14.54
C ASN A 14 1.75 -13.12 14.60
N GLU A 15 0.72 -12.57 15.20
CA GLU A 15 -0.60 -13.22 15.30
C GLU A 15 -1.67 -12.22 14.86
N VAL A 16 -2.12 -12.38 13.64
CA VAL A 16 -3.06 -11.44 13.02
C VAL A 16 -4.35 -11.34 13.83
N GLU A 17 -4.89 -12.48 14.28
CA GLU A 17 -6.13 -12.49 15.05
C GLU A 17 -6.02 -11.62 16.30
N ARG A 18 -4.96 -11.82 17.05
CA ARG A 18 -4.77 -11.10 18.32
C ARG A 18 -4.50 -9.62 18.09
N LEU A 19 -3.64 -9.33 17.13
CA LEU A 19 -3.28 -7.94 16.88
C LEU A 19 -4.45 -7.14 16.30
N SER A 20 -5.20 -7.74 15.38
CA SER A 20 -6.38 -7.06 14.83
C SER A 20 -7.43 -6.83 15.92
N GLY A 21 -7.57 -7.78 16.85
CA GLY A 21 -8.46 -7.61 17.98
C GLY A 21 -8.10 -6.43 18.87
N PHE A 22 -6.79 -6.21 19.05
CA PHE A 22 -6.31 -5.06 19.79
C PHE A 22 -6.77 -3.76 19.13
N TYR A 23 -6.55 -3.63 17.83
CA TYR A 23 -6.91 -2.40 17.13
C TYR A 23 -8.42 -2.19 17.03
N ARG A 24 -9.17 -3.28 16.90
CA ARG A 24 -10.63 -3.18 16.94
C ARG A 24 -11.12 -2.64 18.30
N THR A 25 -10.54 -3.17 19.35
CA THR A 25 -10.97 -2.81 20.71
C THR A 25 -10.61 -1.38 21.05
N VAL A 26 -9.38 -0.97 20.70
CA VAL A 26 -8.89 0.36 21.09
C VAL A 26 -9.46 1.46 20.21
N PHE A 27 -9.51 1.23 18.89
CA PHE A 27 -9.87 2.29 17.95
C PHE A 27 -11.13 2.01 17.16
N GLY A 28 -11.70 0.82 17.24
CA GLY A 28 -12.86 0.49 16.44
C GLY A 28 -12.56 0.26 14.98
N TRP A 29 -11.30 0.00 14.64
CA TRP A 29 -10.92 -0.26 13.25
C TRP A 29 -11.57 -1.54 12.76
N LYS A 30 -11.78 -1.62 11.44
CA LYS A 30 -12.39 -2.79 10.82
C LYS A 30 -11.36 -3.50 9.95
N PHE A 31 -11.43 -4.84 9.95
CA PHE A 31 -10.50 -5.67 9.24
C PHE A 31 -11.27 -6.61 8.32
N GLU A 32 -10.85 -6.70 7.08
CA GLU A 32 -11.49 -7.56 6.08
C GLU A 32 -10.42 -8.27 5.30
N LYS A 33 -10.49 -9.60 5.24
CA LYS A 33 -9.48 -10.36 4.50
C LYS A 33 -9.64 -10.10 3.01
N ALA A 34 -8.57 -9.68 2.37
CA ALA A 34 -8.56 -9.43 0.94
C ALA A 34 -8.45 -10.74 0.18
N LYS A 35 -9.02 -10.78 -1.01
CA LYS A 35 -8.91 -11.94 -1.87
C LYS A 35 -7.67 -11.80 -2.74
N MET A 36 -6.54 -12.30 -2.22
CA MET A 36 -5.27 -12.26 -2.93
C MET A 36 -4.69 -13.67 -3.01
N PRO A 37 -4.40 -14.16 -4.21
CA PRO A 37 -3.86 -15.51 -4.35
C PRO A 37 -2.46 -15.61 -3.73
N GLY A 38 -2.24 -16.65 -2.94
CA GLY A 38 -0.93 -16.98 -2.41
C GLY A 38 -0.39 -16.07 -1.32
N PHE A 39 -1.21 -15.16 -0.81
CA PHE A 39 -0.75 -14.21 0.18
C PHE A 39 -1.93 -13.74 1.04
N ASP A 40 -1.82 -13.94 2.34
CA ASP A 40 -2.87 -13.53 3.27
C ASP A 40 -2.69 -12.07 3.65
N TYR A 41 -3.69 -11.28 3.35
CA TYR A 41 -3.64 -9.84 3.57
C TYR A 41 -4.99 -9.37 4.08
N TRP A 42 -5.00 -8.56 5.14
CA TRP A 42 -6.23 -8.01 5.70
C TRP A 42 -6.25 -6.51 5.48
N LEU A 43 -7.32 -6.03 4.86
CA LEU A 43 -7.51 -4.61 4.66
C LEU A 43 -8.00 -3.98 5.95
N ILE A 44 -7.45 -2.82 6.29
CA ILE A 44 -7.80 -2.10 7.51
C ILE A 44 -8.54 -0.83 7.13
N SER A 45 -9.72 -0.65 7.71
CA SER A 45 -10.46 0.59 7.57
C SER A 45 -10.39 1.33 8.91
N THR A 46 -9.83 2.54 8.90
CA THR A 46 -9.67 3.32 10.13
C THR A 46 -10.76 4.35 10.33
N GLY A 47 -11.61 4.55 9.32
CA GLY A 47 -12.67 5.53 9.41
C GLY A 47 -13.39 5.67 8.08
N PRO A 48 -14.13 6.76 7.90
CA PRO A 48 -14.91 6.96 6.67
C PRO A 48 -14.03 7.02 5.43
N ARG A 49 -14.49 6.35 4.38
CA ARG A 49 -13.79 6.35 3.11
C ARG A 49 -13.61 7.77 2.59
N GLY A 50 -12.41 8.08 2.13
CA GLY A 50 -12.08 9.40 1.61
C GLY A 50 -11.72 10.43 2.67
N LYS A 51 -11.88 10.07 3.96
CA LYS A 51 -11.56 10.97 5.07
C LYS A 51 -10.56 10.37 6.03
N SER A 52 -10.09 9.17 5.75
CA SER A 52 -9.13 8.48 6.61
C SER A 52 -8.22 7.63 5.74
N VAL A 53 -7.02 7.39 6.25
CA VAL A 53 -6.06 6.54 5.56
C VAL A 53 -6.32 5.10 5.99
N GLY A 54 -6.49 4.23 5.00
CA GLY A 54 -6.63 2.80 5.26
C GLY A 54 -5.28 2.11 5.18
N GLY A 55 -5.26 0.84 5.55
CA GLY A 55 -4.01 0.11 5.55
C GLY A 55 -4.21 -1.37 5.35
N GLY A 56 -3.16 -2.12 5.65
CA GLY A 56 -3.17 -3.56 5.55
C GLY A 56 -2.39 -4.19 6.68
N MET A 57 -2.75 -5.42 6.98
CA MET A 57 -2.05 -6.24 7.95
C MET A 57 -1.72 -7.57 7.30
N TYR A 58 -0.55 -8.07 7.60
CA TYR A 58 -0.09 -9.35 7.05
C TYR A 58 0.80 -10.02 8.07
N LYS A 59 1.04 -11.31 7.87
CA LYS A 59 1.91 -12.03 8.78
C LYS A 59 3.35 -11.59 8.60
N LYS A 60 4.01 -11.29 9.70
CA LYS A 60 5.38 -10.80 9.73
C LYS A 60 6.30 -11.74 8.95
N MET A 61 7.14 -11.18 8.10
CA MET A 61 8.01 -11.95 7.22
C MET A 61 9.41 -12.18 7.76
N GLY A 62 9.75 -11.54 8.87
CA GLY A 62 11.05 -11.68 9.50
C GLY A 62 11.12 -10.85 10.76
N PRO A 63 12.18 -11.02 11.57
CA PRO A 63 12.28 -10.32 12.85
C PRO A 63 12.40 -8.79 12.71
N ASN A 64 12.87 -8.33 11.56
CA ASN A 64 13.05 -6.89 11.34
C ASN A 64 11.92 -6.25 10.54
N ASP A 65 10.86 -7.02 10.26
CA ASP A 65 9.72 -6.49 9.53
C ASP A 65 8.90 -5.62 10.46
N GLY A 66 8.74 -4.33 10.11
CA GLY A 66 8.02 -3.37 10.93
C GLY A 66 6.97 -2.63 10.13
N ALA A 67 6.22 -1.81 10.84
CA ALA A 67 5.19 -0.99 10.22
C ALA A 67 5.83 -0.02 9.23
N ARG A 68 5.07 0.29 8.16
CA ARG A 68 5.57 1.21 7.14
C ARG A 68 4.44 2.00 6.54
N ASN A 69 4.76 3.18 6.03
CA ASN A 69 3.81 4.04 5.35
C ASN A 69 4.09 4.01 3.85
N PHE A 70 3.03 4.11 3.08
CA PHE A 70 3.10 4.18 1.61
C PHE A 70 2.80 5.59 1.16
N ILE A 71 3.69 6.13 0.34
CA ILE A 71 3.52 7.46 -0.24
C ILE A 71 3.01 7.29 -1.66
N GLY A 72 1.89 7.91 -1.98
CA GLY A 72 1.35 7.85 -3.33
C GLY A 72 2.17 8.68 -4.28
N VAL A 73 2.50 8.11 -5.44
CA VAL A 73 3.25 8.81 -6.47
C VAL A 73 2.54 8.62 -7.81
N GLU A 74 2.74 9.57 -8.70
CA GLU A 74 2.11 9.52 -10.00
C GLU A 74 2.82 8.55 -10.94
N GLU A 75 4.15 8.57 -10.94
CA GLU A 75 4.97 7.67 -11.74
C GLU A 75 6.04 7.07 -10.86
N ILE A 76 5.94 5.77 -10.63
CA ILE A 76 6.83 5.14 -9.66
C ILE A 76 8.28 5.08 -10.15
N ASP A 77 8.49 4.92 -11.46
CA ASP A 77 9.85 4.82 -11.97
C ASP A 77 10.63 6.11 -11.72
N SER A 78 10.05 7.26 -12.04
CA SER A 78 10.72 8.54 -11.80
C SER A 78 10.82 8.84 -10.31
N ALA A 79 9.83 8.41 -9.53
CA ALA A 79 9.87 8.60 -8.08
C ALA A 79 11.00 7.79 -7.45
N ILE A 80 11.21 6.55 -7.91
CA ILE A 80 12.32 5.72 -7.43
C ILE A 80 13.65 6.39 -7.76
N GLU A 81 13.77 6.91 -8.97
CA GLU A 81 14.99 7.58 -9.37
C GLU A 81 15.30 8.78 -8.48
N THR A 82 14.30 9.61 -8.25
CA THR A 82 14.44 10.77 -7.36
C THR A 82 14.77 10.33 -5.94
N PHE A 83 14.13 9.27 -5.48
CA PHE A 83 14.35 8.72 -4.14
C PHE A 83 15.81 8.33 -3.95
N LYS A 84 16.37 7.62 -4.93
CA LYS A 84 17.76 7.17 -4.85
C LYS A 84 18.74 8.34 -4.97
N LYS A 85 18.46 9.29 -5.83
CA LYS A 85 19.33 10.46 -5.99
C LYS A 85 19.37 11.32 -4.72
N ALA A 86 18.28 11.32 -3.98
CA ALA A 86 18.21 12.09 -2.75
C ALA A 86 18.82 11.38 -1.54
N GLY A 87 19.36 10.18 -1.73
CA GLY A 87 20.05 9.48 -0.65
C GLY A 87 19.30 8.27 -0.11
N GLY A 88 18.16 7.94 -0.69
CA GLY A 88 17.43 6.74 -0.29
C GLY A 88 18.04 5.49 -0.88
N THR A 89 17.78 4.36 -0.24
CA THR A 89 18.28 3.06 -0.69
C THR A 89 17.13 2.12 -0.96
N GLU A 90 17.35 1.18 -1.87
CA GLU A 90 16.34 0.20 -2.19
C GLU A 90 16.37 -0.96 -1.19
N VAL A 91 15.18 -1.35 -0.71
CA VAL A 91 15.02 -2.53 0.15
C VAL A 91 14.36 -3.64 -0.66
N VAL A 92 13.23 -3.34 -1.29
CA VAL A 92 12.59 -4.24 -2.24
C VAL A 92 12.27 -3.42 -3.47
N GLY A 93 12.77 -3.83 -4.62
CA GLY A 93 12.59 -3.10 -5.85
C GLY A 93 11.15 -3.04 -6.31
N LYS A 94 10.95 -2.38 -7.44
CA LYS A 94 9.62 -2.22 -8.00
C LYS A 94 8.92 -3.56 -8.18
N GLN A 95 7.70 -3.66 -7.68
CA GLN A 95 6.88 -4.87 -7.80
C GLN A 95 5.49 -4.49 -8.25
N GLU A 96 4.94 -5.31 -9.13
CA GLU A 96 3.54 -5.15 -9.52
C GLU A 96 2.66 -5.87 -8.51
N VAL A 97 1.58 -5.20 -8.08
CA VAL A 97 0.50 -5.83 -7.34
C VAL A 97 -0.63 -5.98 -8.34
N PRO A 98 -0.87 -7.19 -8.87
CA PRO A 98 -1.78 -7.36 -10.00
C PRO A 98 -3.16 -6.76 -9.77
N GLY A 99 -3.60 -5.98 -10.74
CA GLY A 99 -4.89 -5.32 -10.68
C GLY A 99 -4.96 -4.10 -9.76
N GLN A 100 -3.87 -3.80 -9.04
CA GLN A 100 -3.88 -2.72 -8.05
C GLN A 100 -2.90 -1.61 -8.38
N GLY A 101 -1.65 -1.94 -8.65
CA GLY A 101 -0.64 -0.94 -8.91
C GLY A 101 0.76 -1.47 -8.76
N TRP A 102 1.69 -0.57 -8.47
CA TRP A 102 3.10 -0.90 -8.30
C TRP A 102 3.62 -0.36 -6.98
N SER A 103 4.48 -1.13 -6.34
CA SER A 103 5.08 -0.74 -5.07
C SER A 103 6.59 -0.77 -5.16
N PHE A 104 7.22 -0.01 -4.28
CA PHE A 104 8.66 0.00 -4.10
C PHE A 104 8.91 0.26 -2.62
N ILE A 105 9.79 -0.53 -2.02
CA ILE A 105 10.12 -0.35 -0.62
C ILE A 105 11.57 0.07 -0.51
N GLY A 106 11.81 1.16 0.19
CA GLY A 106 13.14 1.68 0.38
C GLY A 106 13.36 2.16 1.80
N ALA A 107 14.53 2.73 2.03
CA ALA A 107 14.88 3.34 3.30
C ALA A 107 15.34 4.76 3.05
N ASP A 108 14.96 5.66 3.94
CA ASP A 108 15.43 7.04 3.87
C ASP A 108 16.90 7.11 4.33
N PRO A 109 17.56 8.28 4.26
CA PRO A 109 18.97 8.37 4.64
C PRO A 109 19.28 8.00 6.08
N GLU A 110 18.28 7.95 6.95
CA GLU A 110 18.46 7.55 8.34
C GLU A 110 18.06 6.09 8.58
N GLY A 111 17.70 5.36 7.52
CA GLY A 111 17.34 3.95 7.63
C GLY A 111 15.90 3.66 7.92
N ASN A 112 15.03 4.67 7.90
CA ASN A 112 13.60 4.43 8.12
C ASN A 112 12.98 3.84 6.85
N VAL A 113 12.24 2.75 7.00
CA VAL A 113 11.61 2.10 5.85
C VAL A 113 10.38 2.86 5.43
N ILE A 114 10.27 3.09 4.13
CA ILE A 114 9.14 3.82 3.56
C ILE A 114 8.85 3.20 2.19
N ALA A 115 7.59 3.23 1.78
CA ALA A 115 7.20 2.61 0.52
C ALA A 115 6.61 3.65 -0.42
N LEU A 116 6.76 3.40 -1.71
CA LEU A 116 6.13 4.20 -2.76
C LEU A 116 5.05 3.37 -3.41
N TRP A 117 3.98 4.03 -3.80
CA TRP A 117 2.84 3.36 -4.42
C TRP A 117 2.32 4.15 -5.61
N GLU A 118 2.26 3.49 -6.76
CA GLU A 118 1.57 4.05 -7.93
C GLU A 118 0.32 3.23 -8.17
N GLN A 119 -0.83 3.87 -8.07
CA GLN A 119 -2.10 3.19 -8.27
C GLN A 119 -2.34 2.95 -9.76
N MET A 120 -2.79 1.74 -10.11
CA MET A 120 -3.12 1.43 -11.49
C MET A 120 -4.29 2.29 -11.94
N LYS A 121 -4.15 2.88 -13.12
CA LYS A 121 -5.19 3.72 -13.66
C LYS A 121 -6.35 2.87 -14.16
N PRO A 122 -7.59 3.36 -14.09
CA PRO A 122 -8.72 2.61 -14.64
C PRO A 122 -8.52 2.36 -16.13
N THR A 123 -8.80 1.12 -16.61
CA THR A 123 -8.77 0.79 -18.02
C THR A 123 -9.98 1.40 -18.71
N ARG A 124 -9.75 1.87 -19.91
CA ARG A 124 -10.84 2.35 -20.73
C ARG A 124 -11.45 1.25 -21.52
N ARG A 125 -11.88 1.18 -22.00
CA ARG A 125 -12.21 0.20 -22.52
C ARG A 125 -13.01 0.04 -23.03
N ALA A 126 -12.60 -0.15 -22.93
CA ALA A 126 -12.98 -0.36 -22.90
C ALA A 126 -13.65 0.14 -23.04
N GLY A 127 -13.57 0.49 -22.85
CA GLY A 127 -14.05 1.11 -22.64
C GLY A 127 -14.60 1.50 -22.94
N ARG A 128 -14.49 1.62 -23.35
CA ARG A 128 -14.83 2.14 -23.43
C ARG A 128 -15.32 2.04 -23.89
N LYS A 129 -15.41 1.67 -24.26
CA LYS A 129 -15.74 1.84 -24.43
C LYS A 129 -16.33 2.26 -24.55
N ARG A 130 -16.66 1.85 -24.98
CA ARG A 130 -17.16 2.43 -24.85
C ARG A 130 -17.52 3.14 -25.03
N LYS A 131 -17.97 2.70 -25.41
CA LYS A 131 -18.31 3.50 -25.35
C LYS A 131 -18.61 3.94 -25.58
N SER A 132 -18.87 3.35 -25.95
CA SER A 132 -19.13 3.93 -25.94
C SER A 132 -19.40 4.11 -26.04
N LYS A 133 -19.65 3.46 -26.32
CA LYS A 133 -20.00 3.77 -26.26
C LYS A 133 -20.24 4.24 -26.05
N LYS A 134 -20.68 3.70 -26.42
CA LYS A 134 -21.00 4.17 -26.16
C LYS A 134 -21.11 4.64 -25.94
N ARG A 135 -21.67 4.10 -26.49
CA ARG A 135 -21.84 4.58 -26.17
C ARG A 135 -21.76 5.11 -26.09
#